data_268aa4f7906516f1d164656ec52ac61a
#
_entry.id   268aa4f7906516f1d164656ec52ac61a
#
_cell.length_a   1.000
_cell.length_b   1.000
_cell.length_c   1.000
_cell.angle_alpha   90.00
_cell.angle_beta   90.00
_cell.angle_gamma   90.00
#
_symmetry.space_group_name_H-M   'P 1'
#
loop_
_entity.id
_entity.type
_entity.pdbx_description
1 polymer ?
#
loop_
_entity_poly.entity_id
_entity_poly.type
_entity_poly.pdbx_seq_one_letter_code
_entity_poly.pdbx_strand_id
1 'polypeptide(L)'
;MDNQLYDYSPITERPKLNWPNGARVAFYVGLNIEHFEIDKPSTSIFPGTAMLVPDPLNYGWRDYAVRVGIWRMIEALDRSNVRASVLLNSDVCERYPQIIAAGKERKWVWCAHGKNNSIFQTGMKTDDERKALQAMVSTVSKATGHEVKGWLGRRICAPRCAPRPASNARR
;
A
#
# COMPACT_ATOMS: atom_id res chain seq x y z
N MET A 1 -27.97 -4.65 8.79
CA MET A 1 -26.94 -4.91 9.83
C MET A 1 -26.20 -3.59 10.03
N ASP A 2 -26.33 -3.00 11.19
CA ASP A 2 -25.62 -1.74 11.47
C ASP A 2 -24.13 -1.98 11.66
N ASN A 3 -23.32 -0.96 11.30
CA ASN A 3 -21.88 -1.00 11.50
C ASN A 3 -21.57 -0.93 13.00
N GLN A 4 -20.91 -1.97 13.51
CA GLN A 4 -20.48 -2.05 14.91
C GLN A 4 -18.97 -1.76 15.10
N LEU A 5 -18.27 -1.32 14.05
CA LEU A 5 -16.84 -1.12 14.07
C LEU A 5 -16.43 0.26 14.57
N TYR A 6 -17.28 1.25 14.36
CA TYR A 6 -17.10 2.65 14.81
C TYR A 6 -18.45 3.35 14.93
N ASP A 7 -18.51 4.34 15.80
CA ASP A 7 -19.70 5.15 16.02
C ASP A 7 -19.94 6.13 14.88
N TYR A 8 -21.21 6.45 14.62
CA TYR A 8 -21.56 7.55 13.73
C TYR A 8 -21.11 8.87 14.35
N SER A 9 -20.34 9.65 13.59
CA SER A 9 -19.82 10.93 14.02
C SER A 9 -19.91 11.93 12.86
N PRO A 10 -20.98 12.72 12.79
CA PRO A 10 -21.17 13.70 11.72
C PRO A 10 -20.16 14.83 11.83
N ILE A 11 -19.75 15.36 10.70
CA ILE A 11 -18.72 16.42 10.65
C ILE A 11 -19.18 17.69 11.39
N THR A 12 -20.49 17.92 11.47
CA THR A 12 -21.09 19.08 12.15
C THR A 12 -20.89 19.08 13.66
N GLU A 13 -20.65 17.91 14.24
CA GLU A 13 -20.47 17.70 15.68
C GLU A 13 -19.00 17.45 16.06
N ARG A 14 -18.13 17.37 15.06
CA ARG A 14 -16.69 17.17 15.30
C ARG A 14 -16.00 18.46 15.70
N PRO A 15 -15.03 18.39 16.61
CA PRO A 15 -14.18 19.56 16.90
C PRO A 15 -13.40 19.97 15.63
N LYS A 16 -13.11 21.26 15.53
CA LYS A 16 -12.26 21.76 14.44
C LYS A 16 -10.88 21.11 14.51
N LEU A 17 -10.42 20.62 13.37
CA LEU A 17 -9.07 20.07 13.25
C LEU A 17 -8.04 21.20 13.32
N ASN A 18 -7.14 21.09 14.27
CA ASN A 18 -5.97 21.93 14.36
C ASN A 18 -4.76 21.16 13.84
N TRP A 19 -4.29 21.52 12.66
CA TRP A 19 -3.09 20.91 12.10
C TRP A 19 -1.84 21.39 12.82
N PRO A 20 -0.79 20.57 12.95
CA PRO A 20 0.48 21.00 13.51
C PRO A 20 1.02 22.25 12.84
N ASN A 21 1.69 23.10 13.59
CA ASN A 21 2.33 24.34 13.11
C ASN A 21 1.37 25.33 12.41
N GLY A 22 0.09 25.29 12.75
CA GLY A 22 -0.90 26.19 12.14
C GLY A 22 -1.16 25.91 10.66
N ALA A 23 -0.79 24.72 10.16
CA ALA A 23 -1.04 24.34 8.78
C ALA A 23 -2.54 24.31 8.47
N ARG A 24 -2.91 24.75 7.27
CA ARG A 24 -4.30 24.78 6.81
C ARG A 24 -4.66 23.62 5.90
N VAL A 25 -3.66 22.94 5.35
CA VAL A 25 -3.80 21.82 4.41
C VAL A 25 -2.81 20.74 4.78
N ALA A 26 -3.26 19.49 4.80
CA ALA A 26 -2.39 18.32 4.82
C ALA A 26 -2.29 17.80 3.37
N PHE A 27 -1.06 17.65 2.89
CA PHE A 27 -0.77 17.17 1.55
C PHE A 27 0.15 15.95 1.63
N TYR A 28 -0.13 14.92 0.84
CA TYR A 28 0.76 13.77 0.70
C TYR A 28 0.77 13.27 -0.75
N VAL A 29 1.88 12.68 -1.16
CA VAL A 29 1.99 11.95 -2.41
C VAL A 29 1.94 10.47 -2.11
N GLY A 30 0.84 9.82 -2.50
CA GLY A 30 0.68 8.37 -2.42
C GLY A 30 1.36 7.71 -3.61
N LEU A 31 2.41 6.93 -3.37
CA LEU A 31 3.17 6.24 -4.40
C LEU A 31 2.93 4.73 -4.30
N ASN A 32 2.24 4.16 -5.28
CA ASN A 32 2.02 2.72 -5.35
C ASN A 32 3.25 2.04 -5.94
N ILE A 33 3.86 1.13 -5.16
CA ILE A 33 4.97 0.29 -5.61
C ILE A 33 4.50 -1.16 -5.53
N GLU A 34 4.24 -1.73 -6.67
CA GLU A 34 3.48 -2.96 -6.81
C GLU A 34 4.22 -3.99 -7.65
N HIS A 35 4.03 -5.27 -7.30
CA HIS A 35 4.51 -6.41 -8.06
C HIS A 35 3.33 -7.19 -8.64
N PHE A 36 3.50 -7.68 -9.87
CA PHE A 36 2.56 -8.55 -10.57
C PHE A 36 3.26 -9.82 -11.01
N GLU A 37 2.57 -10.96 -10.96
CA GLU A 37 3.06 -12.22 -11.48
C GLU A 37 2.64 -12.37 -12.95
N ILE A 38 3.59 -12.77 -13.82
CA ILE A 38 3.35 -12.89 -15.26
C ILE A 38 2.42 -14.05 -15.61
N ASP A 39 2.46 -15.09 -14.79
CA ASP A 39 1.74 -16.36 -14.98
C ASP A 39 0.35 -16.37 -14.34
N LYS A 40 -0.12 -15.23 -13.86
CA LYS A 40 -1.43 -15.11 -13.21
C LYS A 40 -2.26 -14.02 -13.85
N PRO A 41 -3.58 -14.22 -13.91
CA PRO A 41 -4.50 -13.16 -14.30
C PRO A 41 -4.29 -11.96 -13.41
N SER A 42 -4.18 -10.79 -14.00
CA SER A 42 -4.06 -9.55 -13.24
C SER A 42 -5.16 -8.58 -13.64
N THR A 43 -5.37 -7.55 -12.83
CA THR A 43 -6.24 -6.45 -13.24
C THR A 43 -5.67 -5.84 -14.50
N SER A 44 -6.31 -6.09 -15.63
CA SER A 44 -5.85 -5.62 -16.93
C SER A 44 -6.15 -4.14 -17.10
N ILE A 45 -5.21 -3.41 -17.69
CA ILE A 45 -5.46 -2.06 -18.19
C ILE A 45 -6.34 -2.14 -19.43
N PHE A 46 -6.16 -3.22 -20.21
CA PHE A 46 -6.99 -3.53 -21.36
C PHE A 46 -7.89 -4.75 -21.04
N PRO A 47 -9.19 -4.54 -20.80
CA PRO A 47 -10.09 -5.61 -20.36
C PRO A 47 -10.16 -6.81 -21.32
N GLY A 48 -9.96 -6.58 -22.62
CA GLY A 48 -10.00 -7.62 -23.63
C GLY A 48 -8.94 -8.72 -23.47
N THR A 49 -7.84 -8.44 -22.77
CA THR A 49 -6.77 -9.41 -22.51
C THR A 49 -6.73 -9.89 -21.05
N ALA A 50 -7.69 -9.48 -20.23
CA ALA A 50 -7.70 -9.78 -18.78
C ALA A 50 -7.64 -11.27 -18.46
N MET A 51 -8.11 -12.14 -19.36
CA MET A 51 -8.13 -13.60 -19.18
C MET A 51 -6.92 -14.32 -19.80
N LEU A 52 -6.05 -13.62 -20.51
CA LEU A 52 -4.83 -14.20 -21.08
C LEU A 52 -3.80 -14.49 -19.97
N VAL A 53 -3.23 -15.67 -20.00
CA VAL A 53 -2.17 -16.10 -19.08
C VAL A 53 -1.15 -16.91 -19.84
N PRO A 54 0.08 -16.45 -19.99
CA PRO A 54 0.57 -15.11 -19.61
C PRO A 54 -0.03 -13.99 -20.47
N ASP A 55 -0.06 -12.76 -19.91
CA ASP A 55 -0.41 -11.54 -20.63
C ASP A 55 0.80 -10.60 -20.70
N PRO A 56 1.72 -10.78 -21.68
CA PRO A 56 2.95 -10.01 -21.76
C PRO A 56 2.72 -8.50 -21.93
N LEU A 57 1.64 -8.11 -22.62
CA LEU A 57 1.32 -6.70 -22.87
C LEU A 57 1.01 -5.98 -21.54
N ASN A 58 0.05 -6.49 -20.78
CA ASN A 58 -0.31 -5.89 -19.49
C ASN A 58 0.79 -6.05 -18.44
N TYR A 59 1.52 -7.15 -18.46
CA TYR A 59 2.68 -7.35 -17.59
C TYR A 59 3.79 -6.34 -17.89
N GLY A 60 4.15 -6.15 -19.16
CA GLY A 60 5.23 -5.25 -19.56
C GLY A 60 5.02 -3.80 -19.13
N TRP A 61 3.78 -3.30 -19.18
CA TRP A 61 3.49 -1.95 -18.67
C TRP A 61 3.75 -1.81 -17.17
N ARG A 62 3.47 -2.84 -16.40
CA ARG A 62 3.68 -2.87 -14.96
C ARG A 62 5.14 -3.10 -14.60
N ASP A 63 5.80 -3.99 -15.34
CA ASP A 63 7.22 -4.27 -15.16
C ASP A 63 8.09 -3.03 -15.46
N TYR A 64 7.69 -2.21 -16.45
CA TYR A 64 8.29 -0.90 -16.69
C TYR A 64 8.30 -0.01 -15.43
N ALA A 65 7.25 -0.07 -14.61
CA ALA A 65 7.13 0.79 -13.43
C ALA A 65 8.26 0.53 -12.43
N VAL A 66 8.59 -0.72 -12.14
CA VAL A 66 9.64 -1.08 -11.18
C VAL A 66 11.06 -1.03 -11.77
N ARG A 67 11.20 -1.11 -13.11
CA ARG A 67 12.50 -1.05 -13.80
C ARG A 67 12.95 0.36 -14.14
N VAL A 68 12.02 1.20 -14.55
CA VAL A 68 12.32 2.54 -15.09
C VAL A 68 11.48 3.62 -14.41
N GLY A 69 10.17 3.41 -14.34
CA GLY A 69 9.23 4.44 -13.90
C GLY A 69 9.51 4.96 -12.50
N ILE A 70 9.82 4.06 -11.56
CA ILE A 70 10.12 4.43 -10.17
C ILE A 70 11.33 5.36 -10.08
N TRP A 71 12.37 5.12 -10.86
CA TRP A 71 13.59 5.95 -10.81
C TRP A 71 13.35 7.36 -11.34
N ARG A 72 12.55 7.49 -12.40
CA ARG A 72 12.10 8.81 -12.91
C ARG A 72 11.19 9.52 -11.90
N MET A 73 10.35 8.77 -11.20
CA MET A 73 9.50 9.32 -10.15
C MET A 73 10.33 9.84 -8.97
N ILE A 74 11.36 9.08 -8.56
CA ILE A 74 12.30 9.49 -7.52
C ILE A 74 12.97 10.82 -7.89
N GLU A 75 13.48 10.96 -9.12
CA GLU A 75 14.08 12.21 -9.58
C GLU A 75 13.10 13.39 -9.53
N ALA A 76 11.83 13.17 -9.89
CA ALA A 76 10.81 14.21 -9.83
C ALA A 76 10.49 14.62 -8.39
N LEU A 77 10.37 13.67 -7.48
CA LEU A 77 10.13 13.90 -6.06
C LEU A 77 11.31 14.64 -5.41
N ASP A 78 12.54 14.23 -5.73
CA ASP A 78 13.77 14.86 -5.22
C ASP A 78 13.84 16.33 -5.69
N ARG A 79 13.61 16.61 -6.98
CA ARG A 79 13.59 17.99 -7.51
C ARG A 79 12.52 18.86 -6.84
N SER A 80 11.42 18.26 -6.43
CA SER A 80 10.30 18.99 -5.78
C SER A 80 10.44 19.02 -4.26
N ASN A 81 11.46 18.39 -3.70
CA ASN A 81 11.64 18.22 -2.25
C ASN A 81 10.39 17.63 -1.56
N VAL A 82 9.76 16.64 -2.21
CA VAL A 82 8.55 15.98 -1.72
C VAL A 82 8.87 14.56 -1.27
N ARG A 83 8.48 14.25 -0.05
CA ARG A 83 8.58 12.90 0.51
C ARG A 83 7.34 12.08 0.20
N ALA A 84 7.53 10.85 -0.30
CA ALA A 84 6.42 9.96 -0.61
C ALA A 84 5.86 9.22 0.61
N SER A 85 4.56 8.93 0.54
CA SER A 85 3.88 7.91 1.35
C SER A 85 3.65 6.71 0.44
N VAL A 86 4.33 5.61 0.72
CA VAL A 86 4.39 4.46 -0.19
C VAL A 86 3.37 3.40 0.19
N LEU A 87 2.60 2.96 -0.79
CA LEU A 87 1.72 1.80 -0.73
C LEU A 87 2.49 0.62 -1.32
N LEU A 88 2.97 -0.29 -0.46
CA LEU A 88 3.99 -1.27 -0.81
C LEU A 88 3.47 -2.71 -0.74
N ASN A 89 3.59 -3.45 -1.83
CA ASN A 89 3.46 -4.90 -1.78
C ASN A 89 4.68 -5.53 -1.08
N SER A 90 4.45 -6.56 -0.26
CA SER A 90 5.56 -7.22 0.44
C SER A 90 6.54 -7.94 -0.49
N ASP A 91 6.08 -8.44 -1.64
CA ASP A 91 6.96 -9.10 -2.62
C ASP A 91 7.98 -8.12 -3.25
N VAL A 92 7.70 -6.82 -3.27
CA VAL A 92 8.65 -5.79 -3.71
C VAL A 92 9.89 -5.76 -2.83
N CYS A 93 9.74 -6.03 -1.53
CA CYS A 93 10.86 -6.01 -0.57
C CYS A 93 11.96 -7.01 -0.93
N GLU A 94 11.57 -8.18 -1.41
CA GLU A 94 12.50 -9.26 -1.77
C GLU A 94 12.99 -9.13 -3.21
N ARG A 95 12.09 -8.74 -4.12
CA ARG A 95 12.37 -8.72 -5.57
C ARG A 95 13.12 -7.47 -6.01
N TYR A 96 12.91 -6.33 -5.34
CA TYR A 96 13.47 -5.03 -5.74
C TYR A 96 14.05 -4.28 -4.53
N PRO A 97 15.03 -4.87 -3.82
CA PRO A 97 15.60 -4.27 -2.60
C PRO A 97 16.24 -2.89 -2.84
N GLN A 98 16.65 -2.59 -4.07
CA GLN A 98 17.18 -1.29 -4.45
C GLN A 98 16.14 -0.17 -4.30
N ILE A 99 14.87 -0.45 -4.62
CA ILE A 99 13.78 0.51 -4.45
C ILE A 99 13.55 0.78 -2.96
N ILE A 100 13.62 -0.26 -2.13
CA ILE A 100 13.49 -0.10 -0.68
C ILE A 100 14.64 0.75 -0.13
N ALA A 101 15.88 0.49 -0.56
CA ALA A 101 17.04 1.26 -0.15
C ALA A 101 16.88 2.76 -0.53
N ALA A 102 16.51 3.04 -1.77
CA ALA A 102 16.28 4.41 -2.24
C ALA A 102 15.19 5.15 -1.45
N GLY A 103 14.11 4.45 -1.10
CA GLY A 103 13.04 5.04 -0.28
C GLY A 103 13.45 5.27 1.18
N LYS A 104 14.28 4.40 1.75
CA LYS A 104 14.83 4.57 3.11
C LYS A 104 15.72 5.81 3.20
N GLU A 105 16.62 6.02 2.23
CA GLU A 105 17.47 7.22 2.14
C GLU A 105 16.65 8.51 2.15
N ARG A 106 15.47 8.48 1.50
CA ARG A 106 14.53 9.62 1.37
C ARG A 106 13.53 9.71 2.52
N LYS A 107 13.66 8.83 3.52
CA LYS A 107 12.78 8.79 4.69
C LYS A 107 11.30 8.69 4.30
N TRP A 108 10.98 7.87 3.29
CA TRP A 108 9.61 7.62 2.87
C TRP A 108 8.79 6.98 4.00
N VAL A 109 7.49 7.24 4.00
CA VAL A 109 6.54 6.58 4.90
C VAL A 109 5.98 5.34 4.21
N TRP A 110 5.90 4.22 4.95
CA TRP A 110 5.54 2.93 4.40
C TRP A 110 4.17 2.46 4.90
N CYS A 111 3.31 2.09 3.95
CA CYS A 111 1.99 1.53 4.18
C CYS A 111 1.93 0.18 3.45
N ALA A 112 1.47 -0.87 4.11
CA ALA A 112 1.37 -2.19 3.48
C ALA A 112 0.18 -2.25 2.51
N HIS A 113 0.38 -2.95 1.36
CA HIS A 113 -0.58 -3.02 0.27
C HIS A 113 -0.74 -4.44 -0.30
N GLY A 114 -0.84 -5.44 0.56
CA GLY A 114 -0.94 -6.82 0.14
C GLY A 114 0.39 -7.48 -0.20
N LYS A 115 0.34 -8.76 -0.58
CA LYS A 115 1.52 -9.53 -0.97
C LYS A 115 2.04 -9.05 -2.33
N ASN A 116 1.20 -9.17 -3.34
CA ASN A 116 1.39 -8.64 -4.70
C ASN A 116 0.01 -8.39 -5.33
N ASN A 117 0.00 -7.87 -6.54
CA ASN A 117 -1.25 -7.50 -7.20
C ASN A 117 -1.90 -8.63 -8.03
N SER A 118 -1.35 -9.81 -8.00
CA SER A 118 -1.93 -11.01 -8.62
C SER A 118 -2.60 -11.95 -7.61
N ILE A 119 -2.41 -11.73 -6.30
CA ILE A 119 -2.99 -12.53 -5.22
C ILE A 119 -3.98 -11.68 -4.43
N PHE A 120 -5.23 -12.15 -4.34
CA PHE A 120 -6.28 -11.50 -3.59
C PHE A 120 -6.53 -12.21 -2.27
N GLN A 121 -6.84 -11.44 -1.22
CA GLN A 121 -7.28 -11.99 0.06
C GLN A 121 -8.77 -12.36 0.08
N THR A 122 -9.52 -11.93 -0.94
CA THR A 122 -10.96 -12.22 -1.05
C THR A 122 -11.23 -13.74 -1.06
N GLY A 123 -12.07 -14.19 -0.14
CA GLY A 123 -12.42 -15.62 -0.02
C GLY A 123 -11.50 -16.44 0.89
N MET A 124 -10.47 -15.84 1.47
CA MET A 124 -9.66 -16.51 2.50
C MET A 124 -10.47 -16.74 3.77
N LYS A 125 -10.19 -17.85 4.47
CA LYS A 125 -10.69 -18.04 5.84
C LYS A 125 -10.04 -17.01 6.76
N THR A 126 -10.76 -16.58 7.80
CA THR A 126 -10.31 -15.51 8.72
C THR A 126 -8.91 -15.75 9.30
N ASP A 127 -8.59 -16.98 9.69
CA ASP A 127 -7.28 -17.28 10.28
C ASP A 127 -6.14 -17.28 9.25
N ASP A 128 -6.41 -17.73 8.03
CA ASP A 128 -5.44 -17.70 6.94
C ASP A 128 -5.19 -16.26 6.47
N GLU A 129 -6.25 -15.46 6.38
CA GLU A 129 -6.14 -14.02 6.09
C GLU A 129 -5.32 -13.31 7.17
N ARG A 130 -5.57 -13.58 8.46
CA ARG A 130 -4.80 -13.00 9.57
C ARG A 130 -3.32 -13.34 9.48
N LYS A 131 -2.99 -14.62 9.24
CA LYS A 131 -1.60 -15.07 9.06
C LYS A 131 -0.93 -14.38 7.87
N ALA A 132 -1.64 -14.29 6.74
CA ALA A 132 -1.16 -13.61 5.55
C ALA A 132 -0.87 -12.13 5.81
N LEU A 133 -1.79 -11.41 6.47
CA LEU A 133 -1.61 -10.01 6.84
C LEU A 133 -0.41 -9.80 7.77
N GLN A 134 -0.27 -10.64 8.79
CA GLN A 134 0.87 -10.60 9.71
C GLN A 134 2.21 -10.83 8.99
N ALA A 135 2.26 -11.79 8.09
CA ALA A 135 3.46 -12.08 7.30
C ALA A 135 3.84 -10.88 6.41
N MET A 136 2.88 -10.29 5.71
CA MET A 136 3.11 -9.13 4.84
C MET A 136 3.59 -7.91 5.64
N VAL A 137 2.94 -7.59 6.75
CA VAL A 137 3.34 -6.48 7.64
C VAL A 137 4.74 -6.72 8.19
N SER A 138 5.04 -7.93 8.64
CA SER A 138 6.37 -8.31 9.14
C SER A 138 7.45 -8.14 8.07
N THR A 139 7.18 -8.60 6.84
CA THR A 139 8.13 -8.48 5.71
C THR A 139 8.43 -7.02 5.41
N VAL A 140 7.40 -6.18 5.27
CA VAL A 140 7.58 -4.76 4.99
C VAL A 140 8.32 -4.05 6.14
N SER A 141 7.93 -4.33 7.39
CA SER A 141 8.58 -3.71 8.55
C SER A 141 10.06 -4.07 8.65
N LYS A 142 10.42 -5.33 8.42
CA LYS A 142 11.83 -5.77 8.41
C LYS A 142 12.63 -5.12 7.30
N ALA A 143 12.09 -5.09 6.08
CA ALA A 143 12.80 -4.54 4.93
C ALA A 143 13.02 -3.03 5.03
N THR A 144 12.01 -2.31 5.50
CA THR A 144 12.06 -0.85 5.59
C THR A 144 12.74 -0.34 6.86
N GLY A 145 12.78 -1.16 7.92
CA GLY A 145 13.24 -0.75 9.25
C GLY A 145 12.24 0.09 10.03
N HIS A 146 10.98 0.14 9.57
CA HIS A 146 9.90 0.91 10.19
C HIS A 146 8.71 0.03 10.54
N GLU A 147 8.06 0.32 11.66
CA GLU A 147 6.78 -0.29 11.99
C GLU A 147 5.71 0.17 10.99
N VAL A 148 5.07 -0.79 10.33
CA VAL A 148 3.95 -0.50 9.41
C VAL A 148 2.70 -0.18 10.22
N LYS A 149 2.22 1.06 10.13
CA LYS A 149 1.01 1.55 10.81
C LYS A 149 -0.19 1.74 9.89
N GLY A 150 0.02 1.66 8.59
CA GLY A 150 -1.00 1.88 7.58
C GLY A 150 -1.22 0.64 6.70
N TRP A 151 -2.45 0.46 6.30
CA TRP A 151 -2.87 -0.57 5.36
C TRP A 151 -3.82 0.01 4.31
N LEU A 152 -3.54 -0.24 3.04
CA LEU A 152 -4.50 -0.04 1.97
C LEU A 152 -4.79 -1.39 1.31
N GLY A 153 -6.00 -1.91 1.53
CA GLY A 153 -6.44 -3.18 0.93
C GLY A 153 -6.78 -3.01 -0.55
N ARG A 154 -6.42 -4.03 -1.33
CA ARG A 154 -6.73 -4.08 -2.75
C ARG A 154 -8.03 -4.81 -3.03
N ARG A 155 -9.12 -4.52 -2.71
CA ARG A 155 -10.41 -5.19 -2.61
C ARG A 155 -10.63 -5.74 -1.20
N ILE A 156 -11.80 -5.57 -0.79
CA ILE A 156 -12.40 -5.76 0.54
C ILE A 156 -11.73 -6.92 1.30
N CYS A 157 -10.77 -6.54 2.13
CA CYS A 157 -10.37 -7.32 3.28
C CYS A 157 -11.54 -7.30 4.26
N ALA A 158 -11.89 -8.42 4.85
CA ALA A 158 -12.89 -8.39 5.90
C ALA A 158 -12.42 -7.43 7.01
N PRO A 159 -13.22 -6.47 7.44
CA PRO A 159 -12.83 -5.44 8.42
C PRO A 159 -12.28 -5.99 9.74
N ARG A 160 -12.54 -7.27 10.02
CA ARG A 160 -12.15 -7.98 11.25
C ARG A 160 -10.67 -8.40 11.27
N CYS A 161 -9.98 -8.40 10.12
CA CYS A 161 -8.62 -8.89 9.99
C CYS A 161 -7.58 -7.78 9.85
N ALA A 162 -7.99 -6.54 9.59
CA ALA A 162 -7.07 -5.40 9.57
C ALA A 162 -6.37 -5.27 10.93
N PRO A 163 -5.05 -5.09 10.98
CA PRO A 163 -4.36 -4.83 12.23
C PRO A 163 -4.99 -3.58 12.85
N ARG A 164 -5.53 -3.73 14.06
CA ARG A 164 -5.99 -2.56 14.81
C ARG A 164 -4.77 -1.67 15.05
N PRO A 165 -4.83 -0.37 14.74
CA PRO A 165 -3.81 0.53 15.21
C PRO A 165 -3.73 0.37 16.73
N ALA A 166 -2.52 0.21 17.25
CA ALA A 166 -2.32 0.18 18.70
C ALA A 166 -3.04 1.38 19.28
N SER A 167 -3.86 1.14 20.31
CA SER A 167 -4.70 2.12 20.98
C SER A 167 -3.85 3.14 21.75
N ASN A 168 -3.22 4.03 21.03
CA ASN A 168 -2.51 5.20 21.56
C ASN A 168 -2.90 6.47 20.82
N ALA A 169 -4.18 6.61 20.50
CA ALA A 169 -4.78 7.93 20.32
C ALA A 169 -5.17 8.43 21.72
N ARG A 170 -4.19 8.81 22.51
CA ARG A 170 -4.46 9.74 23.62
C ARG A 170 -4.58 11.13 23.03
N ARG A 171 -5.80 11.64 23.12
CA ARG A 171 -6.29 13.01 23.31
C ARG A 171 -5.58 14.11 22.53
#